data_aa4d9cf8abecb8edd1c431454b6e88db
#
_entry.id   aa4d9cf8abecb8edd1c431454b6e88db
#
_cell.length_a   1.000
_cell.length_b   1.000
_cell.length_c   1.000
_cell.angle_alpha   90.00
_cell.angle_beta   90.00
_cell.angle_gamma   90.00
#
_symmetry.space_group_name_H-M   'P 1'
#
loop_
_entity.id
_entity.type
_entity.pdbx_description
1 polymer ?
#
loop_
_entity_poly.entity_id
_entity_poly.type
_entity_poly.pdbx_seq_one_letter_code
_entity_poly.pdbx_strand_id
1 'polypeptide(L)'
;RTGKATVRFNLLDKELTAGTLVFLTPGTIIQPLEASQDFNLTGMACSPDFMHLAMNDAIPATFNRPMTDAQKQLSDAENNFIQQLFGLLLQAVSKEPHSQQVIKSIIRTIIYQYDFHFSMVKDNVTSEHSNERNIFERFIYLVNNHCKQEHKMAFYADKMCLTDRYLGTVVKAISGQTGKEWIDRALITSAKVLLKHSDKSIAQIAEELDFSTVSFFCKYFKRLTQITPNQFRQACS
;
A
#
# COMPACT_ATOMS: atom_id res chain seq x y z
N ARG A 1 -15.28 8.09 -8.07
CA ARG A 1 -16.44 8.90 -8.48
C ARG A 1 -17.32 8.12 -9.43
N THR A 2 -16.79 7.68 -10.53
CA THR A 2 -17.52 6.93 -11.58
C THR A 2 -16.62 5.82 -12.10
N GLY A 3 -17.20 4.88 -12.83
CA GLY A 3 -16.48 3.79 -13.46
C GLY A 3 -15.96 2.72 -12.49
N LYS A 4 -15.15 1.83 -13.02
CA LYS A 4 -14.48 0.78 -12.27
C LYS A 4 -13.05 0.56 -12.76
N ALA A 5 -12.18 0.13 -11.86
CA ALA A 5 -10.81 -0.20 -12.17
C ALA A 5 -10.34 -1.39 -11.36
N THR A 6 -9.44 -2.16 -11.94
CA THR A 6 -8.61 -3.14 -11.23
C THR A 6 -7.24 -2.52 -10.99
N VAL A 7 -6.89 -2.37 -9.73
CA VAL A 7 -5.63 -1.75 -9.30
C VAL A 7 -4.88 -2.71 -8.41
N ARG A 8 -3.59 -2.86 -8.65
CA ARG A 8 -2.71 -3.60 -7.74
C ARG A 8 -2.10 -2.64 -6.73
N PHE A 9 -2.44 -2.85 -5.47
CA PHE A 9 -1.78 -2.21 -4.34
C PHE A 9 -0.70 -3.15 -3.81
N ASN A 10 0.57 -2.76 -3.98
CA ASN A 10 1.71 -3.62 -3.71
C ASN A 10 1.61 -4.97 -4.44
N LEU A 11 1.03 -5.97 -3.79
CA LEU A 11 0.96 -7.34 -4.28
C LEU A 11 -0.47 -7.83 -4.51
N LEU A 12 -1.47 -7.10 -4.03
CA LEU A 12 -2.87 -7.51 -4.03
C LEU A 12 -3.66 -6.73 -5.08
N ASP A 13 -4.36 -7.45 -5.93
CA ASP A 13 -5.29 -6.88 -6.88
C ASP A 13 -6.61 -6.54 -6.19
N LYS A 14 -7.07 -5.32 -6.37
CA LYS A 14 -8.31 -4.80 -5.81
C LYS A 14 -9.18 -4.24 -6.91
N GLU A 15 -10.46 -4.58 -6.86
CA GLU A 15 -11.46 -3.95 -7.72
C GLU A 15 -11.97 -2.68 -7.02
N LEU A 16 -11.92 -1.57 -7.72
CA LEU A 16 -12.45 -0.28 -7.29
C LEU A 16 -13.66 0.07 -8.13
N THR A 17 -14.76 0.35 -7.47
CA THR A 17 -16.01 0.80 -8.10
C THR A 17 -16.40 2.18 -7.60
N ALA A 18 -17.41 2.79 -8.21
CA ALA A 18 -17.94 4.06 -7.72
C ALA A 18 -18.29 4.00 -6.23
N GLY A 19 -17.91 5.01 -5.47
CA GLY A 19 -18.13 5.06 -4.01
C GLY A 19 -17.14 4.23 -3.18
N THR A 20 -16.13 3.62 -3.78
CA THR A 20 -15.07 2.96 -3.00
C THR A 20 -14.16 3.99 -2.35
N LEU A 21 -14.09 3.99 -1.03
CA LEU A 21 -13.11 4.72 -0.24
C LEU A 21 -11.87 3.83 -0.02
N VAL A 22 -10.68 4.38 -0.29
CA VAL A 22 -9.42 3.66 -0.15
C VAL A 22 -8.49 4.43 0.77
N PHE A 23 -7.87 3.74 1.71
CA PHE A 23 -6.76 4.26 2.50
C PHE A 23 -5.48 3.51 2.13
N LEU A 24 -4.46 4.26 1.74
CA LEU A 24 -3.16 3.73 1.36
C LEU A 24 -2.11 4.10 2.40
N THR A 25 -1.33 3.12 2.83
CA THR A 25 -0.24 3.33 3.76
C THR A 25 0.99 3.94 3.06
N PRO A 26 1.85 4.68 3.77
CA PRO A 26 3.11 5.16 3.20
C PRO A 26 3.92 4.03 2.57
N GLY A 27 4.44 4.26 1.37
CA GLY A 27 5.22 3.26 0.64
C GLY A 27 4.40 2.27 -0.20
N THR A 28 3.06 2.34 -0.19
CA THR A 28 2.22 1.53 -1.08
C THR A 28 2.54 1.81 -2.54
N ILE A 29 2.85 0.77 -3.29
CA ILE A 29 3.06 0.82 -4.73
C ILE A 29 1.72 0.58 -5.41
N ILE A 30 1.32 1.54 -6.23
CA ILE A 30 0.05 1.51 -6.97
C ILE A 30 0.35 1.18 -8.43
N GLN A 31 -0.25 0.12 -8.94
CA GLN A 31 -0.14 -0.27 -10.34
C GLN A 31 -1.56 -0.38 -10.93
N PRO A 32 -1.99 0.54 -11.80
CA PRO A 32 -3.22 0.36 -12.56
C PRO A 32 -3.06 -0.85 -13.49
N LEU A 33 -4.06 -1.73 -13.51
CA LEU A 33 -4.12 -2.88 -14.41
C LEU A 33 -5.13 -2.64 -15.53
N GLU A 34 -6.36 -2.35 -15.14
CA GLU A 34 -7.46 -2.06 -16.06
C GLU A 34 -8.33 -0.94 -15.50
N ALA A 35 -8.90 -0.11 -16.34
CA ALA A 35 -9.85 0.91 -15.96
C ALA A 35 -10.86 1.15 -17.06
N SER A 36 -12.13 1.40 -16.70
CA SER A 36 -13.15 1.86 -17.63
C SER A 36 -12.85 3.30 -18.07
N GLN A 37 -13.34 3.69 -19.24
CA GLN A 37 -13.09 5.04 -19.80
C GLN A 37 -13.61 6.18 -18.90
N ASP A 38 -14.65 5.91 -18.12
CA ASP A 38 -15.27 6.85 -17.19
C ASP A 38 -14.68 6.76 -15.78
N PHE A 39 -13.63 5.95 -15.55
CA PHE A 39 -13.01 5.82 -14.23
C PHE A 39 -12.45 7.17 -13.76
N ASN A 40 -12.88 7.58 -12.59
CA ASN A 40 -12.45 8.84 -11.97
C ASN A 40 -12.12 8.64 -10.49
N LEU A 41 -10.93 9.06 -10.11
CA LEU A 41 -10.40 8.97 -8.75
C LEU A 41 -10.12 10.38 -8.21
N THR A 42 -10.47 10.62 -6.96
CA THR A 42 -10.03 11.81 -6.21
C THR A 42 -9.35 11.36 -4.93
N GLY A 43 -8.24 11.97 -4.61
CA GLY A 43 -7.50 11.63 -3.40
C GLY A 43 -6.60 12.76 -2.94
N MET A 44 -6.01 12.59 -1.78
CA MET A 44 -4.93 13.43 -1.27
C MET A 44 -3.77 12.57 -0.80
N ALA A 45 -2.57 13.09 -0.91
CA ALA A 45 -1.38 12.58 -0.25
C ALA A 45 -0.98 13.57 0.86
N CYS A 46 -0.66 13.04 2.02
CA CYS A 46 -0.23 13.85 3.17
C CYS A 46 1.09 13.28 3.70
N SER A 47 2.11 14.14 3.89
CA SER A 47 3.34 13.70 4.54
C SER A 47 3.08 13.39 6.01
N PRO A 48 3.83 12.46 6.63
CA PRO A 48 3.72 12.17 8.06
C PRO A 48 3.86 13.43 8.93
N ASP A 49 4.84 14.28 8.64
CA ASP A 49 5.06 15.54 9.40
C ASP A 49 3.87 16.48 9.31
N PHE A 50 3.28 16.62 8.12
CA PHE A 50 2.10 17.46 7.96
C PHE A 50 0.88 16.84 8.63
N MET A 51 0.74 15.52 8.64
CA MET A 51 -0.31 14.83 9.36
C MET A 51 -0.22 15.07 10.88
N HIS A 52 0.97 14.95 11.46
CA HIS A 52 1.23 15.29 12.86
C HIS A 52 0.85 16.75 13.15
N LEU A 53 1.27 17.68 12.31
CA LEU A 53 0.96 19.09 12.44
C LEU A 53 -0.55 19.38 12.32
N ALA A 54 -1.24 18.75 11.38
CA ALA A 54 -2.68 18.94 11.17
C ALA A 54 -3.50 18.35 12.31
N MET A 55 -3.05 17.25 12.90
CA MET A 55 -3.74 16.55 13.99
C MET A 55 -3.31 17.01 15.39
N ASN A 56 -2.35 17.93 15.52
CA ASN A 56 -1.73 18.30 16.78
C ASN A 56 -1.23 17.06 17.56
N ASP A 57 -0.55 16.15 16.86
CA ASP A 57 -0.05 14.86 17.35
C ASP A 57 -1.12 13.85 17.85
N ALA A 58 -2.41 14.21 17.76
CA ALA A 58 -3.52 13.33 18.13
C ALA A 58 -4.00 12.48 16.95
N ILE A 59 -3.09 11.73 16.33
CA ILE A 59 -3.40 10.85 15.18
C ILE A 59 -4.27 9.68 15.67
N PRO A 60 -5.44 9.41 15.03
CA PRO A 60 -6.30 8.31 15.43
C PRO A 60 -5.59 6.96 15.35
N ALA A 61 -5.91 6.06 16.28
CA ALA A 61 -5.28 4.74 16.39
C ALA A 61 -5.44 3.89 15.12
N THR A 62 -6.47 4.12 14.33
CA THR A 62 -6.69 3.46 13.03
C THR A 62 -5.51 3.66 12.08
N PHE A 63 -4.87 4.84 12.08
CA PHE A 63 -3.73 5.14 11.22
C PHE A 63 -2.39 4.57 11.75
N ASN A 64 -2.35 4.18 13.02
CA ASN A 64 -1.18 3.55 13.64
C ASN A 64 -1.22 2.01 13.57
N ARG A 65 -2.30 1.44 13.03
CA ARG A 65 -2.41 -0.01 12.84
C ARG A 65 -1.77 -0.43 11.51
N PRO A 66 -1.19 -1.63 11.44
CA PRO A 66 -0.82 -2.21 10.17
C PRO A 66 -2.09 -2.46 9.35
N MET A 67 -2.41 -1.52 8.48
CA MET A 67 -3.51 -1.66 7.52
C MET A 67 -2.93 -2.10 6.19
N THR A 68 -3.45 -3.17 5.63
CA THR A 68 -3.20 -3.54 4.24
C THR A 68 -4.20 -2.82 3.37
N ASP A 69 -3.85 -1.62 2.89
CA ASP A 69 -4.59 -0.89 1.85
C ASP A 69 -6.11 -1.08 1.99
N ALA A 70 -6.66 -0.54 3.10
CA ALA A 70 -8.04 -0.74 3.45
C ALA A 70 -8.97 -0.09 2.42
N GLN A 71 -10.01 -0.83 2.05
CA GLN A 71 -11.07 -0.31 1.19
C GLN A 71 -12.44 -0.53 1.83
N LYS A 72 -13.35 0.41 1.60
CA LYS A 72 -14.74 0.34 2.05
C LYS A 72 -15.66 0.90 0.99
N GLN A 73 -16.74 0.20 0.71
CA GLN A 73 -17.82 0.73 -0.11
C GLN A 73 -18.68 1.67 0.73
N LEU A 74 -18.85 2.90 0.25
CA LEU A 74 -19.67 3.93 0.86
C LEU A 74 -21.08 3.93 0.26
N SER A 75 -22.06 4.36 1.05
CA SER A 75 -23.36 4.77 0.52
C SER A 75 -23.22 6.06 -0.29
N ASP A 76 -24.21 6.36 -1.12
CA ASP A 76 -24.22 7.58 -1.94
C ASP A 76 -24.13 8.85 -1.09
N ALA A 77 -24.80 8.89 0.07
CA ALA A 77 -24.77 10.02 0.99
C ALA A 77 -23.37 10.22 1.59
N GLU A 78 -22.72 9.15 2.05
CA GLU A 78 -21.34 9.17 2.58
C GLU A 78 -20.34 9.59 1.50
N ASN A 79 -20.48 9.01 0.30
CA ASN A 79 -19.63 9.36 -0.83
C ASN A 79 -19.75 10.83 -1.19
N ASN A 80 -20.99 11.36 -1.30
CA ASN A 80 -21.22 12.78 -1.58
C ASN A 80 -20.59 13.68 -0.52
N PHE A 81 -20.70 13.32 0.75
CA PHE A 81 -20.09 14.08 1.82
C PHE A 81 -18.57 14.12 1.72
N ILE A 82 -17.93 12.98 1.49
CA ILE A 82 -16.47 12.90 1.30
C ILE A 82 -16.04 13.71 0.05
N GLN A 83 -16.79 13.65 -1.04
CA GLN A 83 -16.52 14.43 -2.26
C GLN A 83 -16.60 15.95 -2.02
N GLN A 84 -17.56 16.42 -1.19
CA GLN A 84 -17.63 17.81 -0.79
C GLN A 84 -16.42 18.25 0.02
N LEU A 85 -15.93 17.44 0.94
CA LEU A 85 -14.72 17.74 1.71
C LEU A 85 -13.48 17.86 0.82
N PHE A 86 -13.32 16.97 -0.16
CA PHE A 86 -12.24 17.09 -1.15
C PHE A 86 -12.39 18.33 -2.04
N GLY A 87 -13.62 18.68 -2.41
CA GLY A 87 -13.91 19.91 -3.14
C GLY A 87 -13.53 21.16 -2.37
N LEU A 88 -13.88 21.23 -1.08
CA LEU A 88 -13.49 22.31 -0.18
C LEU A 88 -11.97 22.40 0.00
N LEU A 89 -11.31 21.25 0.16
CA LEU A 89 -9.84 21.20 0.27
C LEU A 89 -9.19 21.78 -0.99
N LEU A 90 -9.63 21.36 -2.17
CA LEU A 90 -9.12 21.85 -3.44
C LEU A 90 -9.31 23.37 -3.58
N GLN A 91 -10.48 23.88 -3.23
CA GLN A 91 -10.75 25.33 -3.24
C GLN A 91 -9.85 26.10 -2.26
N ALA A 92 -9.63 25.54 -1.04
CA ALA A 92 -8.79 26.18 -0.03
C ALA A 92 -7.32 26.23 -0.44
N VAL A 93 -6.81 25.18 -1.12
CA VAL A 93 -5.42 25.12 -1.60
C VAL A 93 -5.19 25.97 -2.85
N SER A 94 -6.21 26.11 -3.72
CA SER A 94 -6.09 26.84 -5.00
C SER A 94 -6.18 28.36 -4.86
N LYS A 95 -6.59 28.89 -3.72
CA LYS A 95 -6.72 30.34 -3.47
C LYS A 95 -5.46 30.90 -2.80
N GLU A 96 -4.87 31.93 -3.42
CA GLU A 96 -3.79 32.68 -2.78
C GLU A 96 -4.29 34.09 -2.36
N PRO A 97 -3.95 34.53 -1.13
CA PRO A 97 -3.27 33.78 -0.07
C PRO A 97 -4.18 32.75 0.60
N HIS A 98 -3.69 31.51 0.78
CA HIS A 98 -4.45 30.47 1.44
C HIS A 98 -4.20 30.43 2.94
N SER A 99 -5.27 30.17 3.69
CA SER A 99 -5.19 30.01 5.15
C SER A 99 -4.74 28.60 5.52
N GLN A 100 -3.54 28.48 6.06
CA GLN A 100 -3.00 27.22 6.59
C GLN A 100 -3.92 26.58 7.63
N GLN A 101 -4.60 27.39 8.46
CA GLN A 101 -5.51 26.90 9.50
C GLN A 101 -6.78 26.27 8.87
N VAL A 102 -7.31 26.87 7.81
CA VAL A 102 -8.45 26.31 7.09
C VAL A 102 -8.07 24.97 6.45
N ILE A 103 -6.94 24.91 5.75
CA ILE A 103 -6.44 23.68 5.13
C ILE A 103 -6.26 22.57 6.16
N LYS A 104 -5.59 22.85 7.29
CA LYS A 104 -5.41 21.89 8.40
C LYS A 104 -6.74 21.39 8.95
N SER A 105 -7.72 22.28 9.12
CA SER A 105 -9.03 21.92 9.64
C SER A 105 -9.80 20.99 8.70
N ILE A 106 -9.76 21.26 7.38
CA ILE A 106 -10.40 20.39 6.38
C ILE A 106 -9.70 19.02 6.34
N ILE A 107 -8.38 18.98 6.33
CA ILE A 107 -7.62 17.73 6.36
C ILE A 107 -7.91 16.93 7.61
N ARG A 108 -7.97 17.59 8.79
CA ARG A 108 -8.37 16.95 10.05
C ARG A 108 -9.76 16.32 9.96
N THR A 109 -10.71 17.02 9.36
CA THR A 109 -12.07 16.51 9.14
C THR A 109 -12.05 15.27 8.24
N ILE A 110 -11.28 15.30 7.14
CA ILE A 110 -11.11 14.15 6.26
C ILE A 110 -10.51 12.97 7.01
N ILE A 111 -9.45 13.18 7.80
CA ILE A 111 -8.81 12.13 8.61
C ILE A 111 -9.80 11.50 9.59
N TYR A 112 -10.62 12.30 10.30
CA TYR A 112 -11.63 11.78 11.22
C TYR A 112 -12.75 11.03 10.47
N GLN A 113 -13.12 11.43 9.27
CA GLN A 113 -14.06 10.67 8.44
C GLN A 113 -13.49 9.30 8.03
N TYR A 114 -12.21 9.26 7.64
CA TYR A 114 -11.53 7.99 7.40
C TYR A 114 -11.47 7.13 8.67
N ASP A 115 -11.10 7.70 9.81
CA ASP A 115 -11.10 6.98 11.08
C ASP A 115 -12.49 6.40 11.40
N PHE A 116 -13.55 7.20 11.27
CA PHE A 116 -14.94 6.73 11.46
C PHE A 116 -15.26 5.56 10.54
N HIS A 117 -14.95 5.64 9.25
CA HIS A 117 -15.27 4.57 8.30
C HIS A 117 -14.46 3.30 8.52
N PHE A 118 -13.20 3.41 8.92
CA PHE A 118 -12.32 2.26 9.10
C PHE A 118 -12.22 1.74 10.54
N SER A 119 -12.56 2.53 11.56
CA SER A 119 -12.67 2.06 12.93
C SER A 119 -13.90 1.17 13.16
N MET A 120 -14.98 1.43 12.39
CA MET A 120 -16.20 0.62 12.40
C MET A 120 -16.04 -0.73 11.69
N VAL A 121 -14.94 -0.97 11.00
CA VAL A 121 -14.57 -2.29 10.46
C VAL A 121 -14.04 -3.18 11.60
N LYS A 122 -14.68 -3.11 12.77
CA LYS A 122 -14.49 -4.06 13.84
C LYS A 122 -15.30 -5.32 13.54
N ASP A 123 -14.56 -6.41 13.27
CA ASP A 123 -14.90 -7.75 13.76
C ASP A 123 -16.35 -8.24 13.59
N ASN A 124 -16.92 -8.14 12.39
CA ASN A 124 -18.07 -8.98 12.03
C ASN A 124 -17.64 -10.25 11.26
N VAL A 125 -16.49 -10.82 11.63
CA VAL A 125 -16.06 -12.11 11.08
C VAL A 125 -15.84 -13.08 12.21
N THR A 126 -16.93 -13.66 12.68
CA THR A 126 -16.95 -14.89 13.47
C THR A 126 -16.70 -16.07 12.54
N SER A 127 -15.46 -16.47 12.37
CA SER A 127 -15.09 -17.83 11.93
C SER A 127 -13.57 -18.02 11.97
N GLU A 128 -13.10 -19.27 12.05
CA GLU A 128 -11.69 -19.66 11.99
C GLU A 128 -10.97 -19.09 10.75
N HIS A 129 -11.66 -18.93 9.63
CA HIS A 129 -11.17 -18.29 8.41
C HIS A 129 -10.82 -16.79 8.57
N SER A 130 -11.35 -16.11 9.61
CA SER A 130 -11.00 -14.71 9.88
C SER A 130 -9.59 -14.58 10.45
N ASN A 131 -9.19 -15.51 11.31
CA ASN A 131 -7.85 -15.49 11.91
C ASN A 131 -6.76 -15.75 10.87
N GLU A 132 -6.94 -16.74 10.00
CA GLU A 132 -6.00 -17.04 8.92
C GLU A 132 -5.89 -15.88 7.93
N ARG A 133 -7.00 -15.22 7.61
CA ARG A 133 -7.00 -14.03 6.75
C ARG A 133 -6.27 -12.87 7.41
N ASN A 134 -6.48 -12.62 8.69
CA ASN A 134 -5.76 -11.60 9.46
C ASN A 134 -4.26 -11.89 9.52
N ILE A 135 -3.88 -13.16 9.69
CA ILE A 135 -2.47 -13.60 9.63
C ILE A 135 -1.88 -13.29 8.25
N PHE A 136 -2.58 -13.64 7.17
CA PHE A 136 -2.13 -13.36 5.81
C PHE A 136 -1.98 -11.86 5.54
N GLU A 137 -2.97 -11.04 5.92
CA GLU A 137 -2.93 -9.60 5.76
C GLU A 137 -1.76 -8.97 6.52
N ARG A 138 -1.54 -9.41 7.78
CA ARG A 138 -0.39 -8.96 8.58
C ARG A 138 0.94 -9.39 7.97
N PHE A 139 1.02 -10.60 7.41
CA PHE A 139 2.20 -11.06 6.69
C PHE A 139 2.49 -10.16 5.47
N ILE A 140 1.49 -9.86 4.63
CA ILE A 140 1.65 -8.97 3.47
C ILE A 140 2.10 -7.57 3.90
N TYR A 141 1.53 -7.02 4.98
CA TYR A 141 1.98 -5.75 5.54
C TYR A 141 3.46 -5.79 5.93
N LEU A 142 3.90 -6.81 6.64
CA LEU A 142 5.30 -6.95 7.03
C LEU A 142 6.23 -7.13 5.81
N VAL A 143 5.81 -7.91 4.81
CA VAL A 143 6.56 -8.08 3.56
C VAL A 143 6.75 -6.74 2.85
N ASN A 144 5.70 -5.94 2.73
CA ASN A 144 5.80 -4.62 2.08
C ASN A 144 6.78 -3.68 2.80
N ASN A 145 6.83 -3.74 4.13
CA ASN A 145 7.68 -2.85 4.93
C ASN A 145 9.13 -3.34 5.06
N HIS A 146 9.38 -4.64 4.95
CA HIS A 146 10.69 -5.22 5.29
C HIS A 146 11.36 -5.98 4.13
N CYS A 147 10.68 -6.22 3.01
CA CYS A 147 11.22 -7.07 1.94
C CYS A 147 12.54 -6.58 1.34
N LYS A 148 12.89 -5.30 1.48
CA LYS A 148 14.16 -4.75 0.99
C LYS A 148 15.37 -5.30 1.76
N GLN A 149 15.22 -5.52 3.07
CA GLN A 149 16.27 -5.98 3.97
C GLN A 149 16.10 -7.44 4.37
N GLU A 150 14.86 -7.95 4.39
CA GLU A 150 14.54 -9.24 4.97
C GLU A 150 13.93 -10.19 3.93
N HIS A 151 14.73 -11.14 3.49
CA HIS A 151 14.37 -12.04 2.37
C HIS A 151 13.94 -13.44 2.83
N LYS A 152 13.98 -13.72 4.15
CA LYS A 152 13.69 -15.04 4.71
C LYS A 152 12.35 -15.09 5.40
N MET A 153 11.63 -16.18 5.24
CA MET A 153 10.33 -16.42 5.86
C MET A 153 10.39 -16.39 7.40
N ALA A 154 11.51 -16.87 7.98
CA ALA A 154 11.74 -16.92 9.42
C ALA A 154 11.56 -15.55 10.09
N PHE A 155 12.09 -14.48 9.50
CA PHE A 155 11.94 -13.13 10.05
C PHE A 155 10.46 -12.74 10.23
N TYR A 156 9.63 -13.02 9.23
CA TYR A 156 8.21 -12.69 9.28
C TYR A 156 7.45 -13.54 10.29
N ALA A 157 7.78 -14.81 10.37
CA ALA A 157 7.23 -15.73 11.36
C ALA A 157 7.56 -15.29 12.79
N ASP A 158 8.82 -14.93 13.06
CA ASP A 158 9.28 -14.43 14.36
C ASP A 158 8.56 -13.12 14.75
N LYS A 159 8.45 -12.16 13.81
CA LYS A 159 7.71 -10.90 14.01
C LYS A 159 6.24 -11.10 14.33
N MET A 160 5.67 -12.23 13.91
CA MET A 160 4.27 -12.58 14.15
C MET A 160 4.08 -13.54 15.33
N CYS A 161 5.16 -13.96 15.99
CA CYS A 161 5.17 -14.99 17.04
C CYS A 161 4.57 -16.32 16.56
N LEU A 162 4.87 -16.70 15.32
CA LEU A 162 4.42 -17.93 14.66
C LEU A 162 5.62 -18.77 14.24
N THR A 163 5.39 -20.07 13.97
CA THR A 163 6.40 -20.91 13.31
C THR A 163 6.38 -20.69 11.80
N ASP A 164 7.54 -20.81 11.13
CA ASP A 164 7.68 -20.75 9.66
C ASP A 164 6.69 -21.69 8.97
N ARG A 165 6.54 -22.89 9.50
CA ARG A 165 5.66 -23.92 8.96
C ARG A 165 4.20 -23.49 8.99
N TYR A 166 3.74 -22.97 10.15
CA TYR A 166 2.34 -22.54 10.31
C TYR A 166 2.04 -21.32 9.41
N LEU A 167 2.92 -20.30 9.46
CA LEU A 167 2.76 -19.13 8.61
C LEU A 167 2.77 -19.51 7.12
N GLY A 168 3.69 -20.40 6.70
CA GLY A 168 3.73 -20.89 5.31
C GLY A 168 2.46 -21.62 4.89
N THR A 169 1.88 -22.42 5.80
CA THR A 169 0.62 -23.13 5.55
C THR A 169 -0.54 -22.15 5.37
N VAL A 170 -0.68 -21.17 6.28
CA VAL A 170 -1.75 -20.16 6.21
C VAL A 170 -1.64 -19.33 4.94
N VAL A 171 -0.43 -18.82 4.64
CA VAL A 171 -0.20 -18.01 3.43
C VAL A 171 -0.58 -18.78 2.18
N LYS A 172 -0.18 -20.05 2.08
CA LYS A 172 -0.50 -20.89 0.91
C LYS A 172 -1.99 -21.23 0.83
N ALA A 173 -2.64 -21.50 1.95
CA ALA A 173 -4.07 -21.81 1.99
C ALA A 173 -4.93 -20.62 1.53
N ILE A 174 -4.60 -19.40 1.98
CA ILE A 174 -5.37 -18.19 1.66
C ILE A 174 -5.08 -17.67 0.25
N SER A 175 -3.81 -17.70 -0.19
CA SER A 175 -3.38 -17.03 -1.43
C SER A 175 -3.10 -17.97 -2.60
N GLY A 176 -3.01 -19.26 -2.36
CA GLY A 176 -2.55 -20.26 -3.35
C GLY A 176 -1.05 -20.21 -3.63
N GLN A 177 -0.32 -19.24 -3.08
CA GLN A 177 1.12 -19.02 -3.30
C GLN A 177 1.91 -19.22 -2.01
N THR A 178 3.20 -19.55 -2.13
CA THR A 178 4.08 -19.68 -0.97
C THR A 178 4.49 -18.31 -0.42
N GLY A 179 4.82 -18.24 0.87
CA GLY A 179 5.33 -17.00 1.45
C GLY A 179 6.61 -16.48 0.76
N LYS A 180 7.46 -17.39 0.28
CA LYS A 180 8.66 -17.01 -0.48
C LYS A 180 8.31 -16.33 -1.81
N GLU A 181 7.31 -16.79 -2.52
CA GLU A 181 6.83 -16.16 -3.77
C GLU A 181 6.31 -14.75 -3.51
N TRP A 182 5.64 -14.53 -2.37
CA TRP A 182 5.19 -13.20 -1.97
C TRP A 182 6.35 -12.25 -1.65
N ILE A 183 7.35 -12.72 -0.90
CA ILE A 183 8.56 -11.95 -0.60
C ILE A 183 9.32 -11.62 -1.90
N ASP A 184 9.51 -12.61 -2.77
CA ASP A 184 10.19 -12.44 -4.06
C ASP A 184 9.46 -11.41 -4.93
N ARG A 185 8.13 -11.46 -4.99
CA ARG A 185 7.31 -10.49 -5.73
C ARG A 185 7.47 -9.07 -5.19
N ALA A 186 7.42 -8.89 -3.88
CA ALA A 186 7.59 -7.58 -3.24
C ALA A 186 8.98 -7.01 -3.53
N LEU A 187 10.02 -7.84 -3.39
CA LEU A 187 11.41 -7.44 -3.63
C LEU A 187 11.64 -7.04 -5.10
N ILE A 188 11.11 -7.82 -6.05
CA ILE A 188 11.18 -7.49 -7.47
C ILE A 188 10.39 -6.22 -7.80
N THR A 189 9.24 -6.01 -7.18
CA THR A 189 8.46 -4.78 -7.36
C THR A 189 9.25 -3.56 -6.87
N SER A 190 9.89 -3.65 -5.70
CA SER A 190 10.77 -2.61 -5.18
C SER A 190 11.98 -2.36 -6.09
N ALA A 191 12.61 -3.43 -6.61
CA ALA A 191 13.71 -3.32 -7.56
C ALA A 191 13.29 -2.60 -8.85
N LYS A 192 12.12 -2.95 -9.42
CA LYS A 192 11.59 -2.28 -10.62
C LYS A 192 11.32 -0.79 -10.40
N VAL A 193 10.80 -0.42 -9.23
CA VAL A 193 10.58 1.00 -8.87
C VAL A 193 11.91 1.74 -8.81
N LEU A 194 12.92 1.19 -8.14
CA LEU A 194 14.25 1.80 -8.07
C LEU A 194 14.91 1.90 -9.44
N LEU A 195 14.81 0.85 -10.27
CA LEU A 195 15.37 0.84 -11.62
C LEU A 195 14.74 1.89 -12.53
N LYS A 196 13.43 2.17 -12.38
CA LYS A 196 12.67 3.09 -13.23
C LYS A 196 12.72 4.54 -12.75
N HIS A 197 12.71 4.77 -11.44
CA HIS A 197 12.47 6.08 -10.84
C HIS A 197 13.67 6.63 -10.05
N SER A 198 14.85 6.02 -10.15
CA SER A 198 16.06 6.57 -9.53
C SER A 198 17.26 6.48 -10.47
N ASP A 199 18.21 7.42 -10.28
CA ASP A 199 19.49 7.44 -11.01
C ASP A 199 20.54 6.50 -10.39
N LYS A 200 20.16 5.68 -9.40
CA LYS A 200 21.06 4.76 -8.71
C LYS A 200 21.66 3.73 -9.68
N SER A 201 22.94 3.45 -9.55
CA SER A 201 23.58 2.37 -10.28
C SER A 201 22.99 0.99 -9.87
N ILE A 202 23.19 -0.01 -10.73
CA ILE A 202 22.76 -1.39 -10.39
C ILE A 202 23.41 -1.90 -9.10
N ALA A 203 24.66 -1.46 -8.83
CA ALA A 203 25.38 -1.79 -7.60
C ALA A 203 24.69 -1.17 -6.36
N GLN A 204 24.35 0.11 -6.43
CA GLN A 204 23.66 0.81 -5.35
C GLN A 204 22.26 0.24 -5.08
N ILE A 205 21.55 -0.18 -6.14
CA ILE A 205 20.25 -0.85 -5.99
C ILE A 205 20.41 -2.22 -5.32
N ALA A 206 21.42 -3.00 -5.72
CA ALA A 206 21.71 -4.28 -5.09
C ALA A 206 22.02 -4.13 -3.60
N GLU A 207 22.80 -3.11 -3.23
CA GLU A 207 23.13 -2.77 -1.84
C GLU A 207 21.87 -2.33 -1.07
N GLU A 208 21.05 -1.42 -1.62
CA GLU A 208 19.81 -0.95 -0.98
C GLU A 208 18.80 -2.08 -0.75
N LEU A 209 18.84 -3.11 -1.58
CA LEU A 209 18.00 -4.29 -1.47
C LEU A 209 18.67 -5.45 -0.72
N ASP A 210 19.74 -5.17 0.02
CA ASP A 210 20.47 -6.12 0.88
C ASP A 210 20.96 -7.38 0.15
N PHE A 211 21.37 -7.25 -1.11
CA PHE A 211 22.02 -8.36 -1.82
C PHE A 211 23.52 -8.38 -1.55
N SER A 212 24.03 -9.55 -1.18
CA SER A 212 25.44 -9.76 -0.88
C SER A 212 26.39 -9.41 -2.03
N THR A 213 25.93 -9.50 -3.28
CA THR A 213 26.69 -9.12 -4.47
C THR A 213 25.76 -8.63 -5.59
N VAL A 214 26.27 -7.75 -6.43
CA VAL A 214 25.58 -7.29 -7.66
C VAL A 214 25.28 -8.46 -8.60
N SER A 215 26.21 -9.42 -8.70
CA SER A 215 26.01 -10.61 -9.55
C SER A 215 24.83 -11.47 -9.08
N PHE A 216 24.67 -11.61 -7.76
CA PHE A 216 23.55 -12.35 -7.18
C PHE A 216 22.22 -11.61 -7.42
N PHE A 217 22.18 -10.30 -7.23
CA PHE A 217 21.01 -9.48 -7.59
C PHE A 217 20.62 -9.63 -9.05
N CYS A 218 21.57 -9.51 -9.98
CA CYS A 218 21.30 -9.63 -11.41
C CYS A 218 20.74 -11.00 -11.79
N LYS A 219 21.30 -12.08 -11.23
CA LYS A 219 20.80 -13.45 -11.44
C LYS A 219 19.39 -13.63 -10.86
N TYR A 220 19.16 -13.13 -9.65
CA TYR A 220 17.87 -13.17 -8.96
C TYR A 220 16.80 -12.43 -9.75
N PHE A 221 17.07 -11.19 -10.16
CA PHE A 221 16.16 -10.37 -10.95
C PHE A 221 15.84 -11.04 -12.29
N LYS A 222 16.87 -11.51 -13.02
CA LYS A 222 16.68 -12.20 -14.32
C LYS A 222 15.86 -13.48 -14.18
N ARG A 223 16.07 -14.25 -13.11
CA ARG A 223 15.29 -15.48 -12.86
C ARG A 223 13.79 -15.20 -12.73
N LEU A 224 13.42 -14.10 -12.07
CA LEU A 224 12.02 -13.77 -11.78
C LEU A 224 11.34 -12.91 -12.83
N THR A 225 12.11 -12.16 -13.64
CA THR A 225 11.56 -11.25 -14.66
C THR A 225 11.89 -11.65 -16.09
N GLN A 226 12.73 -12.65 -16.29
CA GLN A 226 13.27 -13.13 -17.56
C GLN A 226 14.20 -12.15 -18.29
N ILE A 227 14.40 -10.94 -17.78
CA ILE A 227 15.30 -9.92 -18.35
C ILE A 227 16.28 -9.41 -17.28
N THR A 228 17.40 -8.85 -17.71
CA THR A 228 18.38 -8.27 -16.76
C THR A 228 17.91 -6.93 -16.22
N PRO A 229 18.41 -6.46 -15.04
CA PRO A 229 18.12 -5.12 -14.52
C PRO A 229 18.43 -4.00 -15.52
N ASN A 230 19.55 -4.11 -16.27
CA ASN A 230 19.91 -3.12 -17.29
C ASN A 230 18.92 -3.09 -18.46
N GLN A 231 18.52 -4.28 -18.96
CA GLN A 231 17.50 -4.37 -20.01
C GLN A 231 16.17 -3.78 -19.55
N PHE A 232 15.77 -4.06 -18.30
CA PHE A 232 14.56 -3.48 -17.73
C PHE A 232 14.64 -1.94 -17.68
N ARG A 233 15.75 -1.37 -17.22
CA ARG A 233 15.95 0.09 -17.15
C ARG A 233 15.85 0.71 -18.53
N GLN A 234 16.55 0.15 -19.54
CA GLN A 234 16.52 0.65 -20.91
C GLN A 234 15.12 0.61 -21.54
N ALA A 235 14.32 -0.40 -21.20
CA ALA A 235 12.93 -0.52 -21.70
C ALA A 235 11.96 0.49 -21.04
N CYS A 236 12.36 1.11 -19.92
CA CYS A 236 11.55 2.08 -19.16
C CYS A 236 12.00 3.54 -19.38
N SER A 237 13.17 3.75 -20.03
CA SER A 237 13.70 5.06 -20.41
C SER A 237 13.13 5.50 -21.74
#